data_c7282de4e9184e1aaea28964dcc8c3aa
#
_entry.id   c7282de4e9184e1aaea28964dcc8c3aa
#
_cell.length_a   1.000
_cell.length_b   1.000
_cell.length_c   1.000
_cell.angle_alpha   90.00
_cell.angle_beta   90.00
_cell.angle_gamma   90.00
#
_symmetry.space_group_name_H-M   'P 1'
#
loop_
_entity.id
_entity.type
_entity.pdbx_description
1 polymer ?
#
loop_
_entity_poly.entity_id
_entity_poly.type
_entity_poly.pdbx_seq_one_letter_code
_entity_poly.pdbx_strand_id
1 'polypeptide(L)'
;MSTGVDTNTFYRTDTAKSRYDKLVSDRKVYVDRAVKNAKITIPMLFPDENATSTTEYETPYQSIGARGVNNLAAKIMLALFPPNEPFFKLELGDMAKQQVAQQGDTSAMTKIDKLMGAIERQLMDYMETNRCRITISEGVLQLIVAGNCLLYLPPQTGGIKLYRLNNYVVVRDGTGNWIEMIAKDSISYAALPPEAQACVEGTDVSPDKNVELYTHVYLADGETFEMYQEIEGQIIKGSEQEFPRDKVPWIPLRLRKMDGESYGRSYVDEYYGDLKSLNSISKSIAEMATLSAFALFLVNPSSQLRVDKLKDAQSGDFFKGKEGDITAFQLNKVSDLQVAYQHKQELQSNLSFAFLLNSSVQRNAERVTAEEIRYVANELEDSVGNIYSLLSLELQLPLVQCLMAQLMAQGALPDIPQGSDGVQTHIVTGMEALGRGHDLTKIEQFLQTCSVLPDFQQRLKTGNVLSQIGTALGLDADSLVMSDEEYQAMQAQMMQAQMAQQMASPIAQGMMNNNNNQQ
;
A
#
# COMPACT_ATOMS: atom_id res chain seq x y z
N MET A 1 -36.28 29.28 0.85
CA MET A 1 -36.43 28.64 -0.48
C MET A 1 -35.04 28.51 -1.07
N SER A 2 -34.41 27.39 -0.87
CA SER A 2 -33.13 27.05 -1.48
C SER A 2 -33.44 26.55 -2.90
N THR A 3 -33.11 27.33 -3.91
CA THR A 3 -33.04 26.85 -5.29
C THR A 3 -31.82 25.95 -5.39
N GLY A 4 -31.92 24.74 -4.87
CA GLY A 4 -30.94 23.71 -5.12
C GLY A 4 -30.96 23.44 -6.62
N VAL A 5 -29.85 23.76 -7.30
CA VAL A 5 -29.59 23.20 -8.62
C VAL A 5 -29.57 21.70 -8.41
N ASP A 6 -30.48 21.00 -9.10
CA ASP A 6 -30.53 19.54 -9.07
C ASP A 6 -29.17 19.05 -9.61
N THR A 7 -28.33 18.61 -8.70
CA THR A 7 -26.94 18.18 -9.00
C THR A 7 -26.93 17.07 -10.03
N ASN A 8 -27.92 16.21 -10.03
CA ASN A 8 -28.12 15.17 -11.03
C ASN A 8 -28.28 15.72 -12.44
N THR A 9 -29.05 16.81 -12.60
CA THR A 9 -29.22 17.48 -13.89
C THR A 9 -27.90 18.08 -14.38
N PHE A 10 -27.07 18.63 -13.48
CA PHE A 10 -25.77 19.23 -13.83
C PHE A 10 -24.79 18.20 -14.39
N TYR A 11 -24.61 17.05 -13.75
CA TYR A 11 -23.64 16.04 -14.15
C TYR A 11 -24.09 15.21 -15.37
N ARG A 12 -25.38 15.14 -15.66
CA ARG A 12 -25.95 14.44 -16.82
C ARG A 12 -26.23 15.34 -18.04
N THR A 13 -25.93 16.62 -17.96
CA THR A 13 -26.13 17.56 -19.09
C THR A 13 -25.13 17.31 -20.23
N ASP A 14 -23.90 16.98 -19.88
CA ASP A 14 -22.81 16.65 -20.82
C ASP A 14 -22.61 15.13 -20.87
N THR A 15 -22.10 14.63 -22.00
CA THR A 15 -21.61 13.25 -22.08
C THR A 15 -20.38 13.07 -21.19
N ALA A 16 -20.14 11.85 -20.65
CA ALA A 16 -18.98 11.55 -19.83
C ALA A 16 -17.67 11.86 -20.58
N LYS A 17 -17.62 11.58 -21.88
CA LYS A 17 -16.50 11.96 -22.74
C LYS A 17 -16.28 13.47 -22.78
N SER A 18 -17.32 14.25 -23.06
CA SER A 18 -17.22 15.72 -23.13
C SER A 18 -16.78 16.32 -21.79
N ARG A 19 -17.28 15.78 -20.69
CA ARG A 19 -16.90 16.19 -19.35
C ARG A 19 -15.44 15.82 -19.03
N TYR A 20 -15.01 14.62 -19.40
CA TYR A 20 -13.63 14.17 -19.28
C TYR A 20 -12.68 15.13 -20.01
N ASP A 21 -12.97 15.45 -21.28
CA ASP A 21 -12.13 16.31 -22.12
C ASP A 21 -11.99 17.73 -21.53
N LYS A 22 -13.05 18.26 -20.89
CA LYS A 22 -12.98 19.54 -20.18
C LYS A 22 -12.02 19.48 -18.98
N LEU A 23 -12.03 18.37 -18.20
CA LEU A 23 -11.22 18.22 -17.00
C LEU A 23 -9.76 17.79 -17.27
N VAL A 24 -9.47 17.29 -18.48
CA VAL A 24 -8.10 16.91 -18.89
C VAL A 24 -7.15 18.10 -18.85
N SER A 25 -7.61 19.31 -19.18
CA SER A 25 -6.78 20.52 -19.16
C SER A 25 -6.18 20.79 -17.77
N ASP A 26 -6.96 20.63 -16.71
CA ASP A 26 -6.53 20.86 -15.34
C ASP A 26 -5.54 19.80 -14.86
N ARG A 27 -5.70 18.56 -15.32
CA ARG A 27 -4.81 17.43 -15.03
C ARG A 27 -3.47 17.54 -15.74
N LYS A 28 -3.40 18.19 -16.90
CA LYS A 28 -2.23 18.16 -17.81
C LYS A 28 -0.91 18.50 -17.11
N VAL A 29 -0.90 19.53 -16.28
CA VAL A 29 0.32 19.96 -15.55
C VAL A 29 0.87 18.83 -14.66
N TYR A 30 -0.01 18.05 -14.05
CA TYR A 30 0.38 16.93 -13.18
C TYR A 30 0.87 15.73 -13.98
N VAL A 31 0.27 15.46 -15.13
CA VAL A 31 0.72 14.43 -16.08
C VAL A 31 2.11 14.78 -16.62
N ASP A 32 2.35 16.02 -17.05
CA ASP A 32 3.65 16.47 -17.55
C ASP A 32 4.75 16.34 -16.49
N ARG A 33 4.44 16.59 -15.21
CA ARG A 33 5.37 16.35 -14.09
C ARG A 33 5.62 14.86 -13.89
N ALA A 34 4.57 14.04 -13.90
CA ALA A 34 4.69 12.60 -13.72
C ALA A 34 5.59 11.97 -14.79
N VAL A 35 5.44 12.37 -16.05
CA VAL A 35 6.31 11.93 -17.15
C VAL A 35 7.77 12.33 -16.91
N LYS A 36 8.02 13.59 -16.49
CA LYS A 36 9.39 14.06 -16.19
C LYS A 36 10.01 13.28 -15.03
N ASN A 37 9.24 13.04 -13.99
CA ASN A 37 9.68 12.29 -12.82
C ASN A 37 9.97 10.83 -13.15
N ALA A 38 9.12 10.20 -13.95
CA ALA A 38 9.34 8.84 -14.43
C ALA A 38 10.62 8.74 -15.25
N LYS A 39 10.86 9.68 -16.19
CA LYS A 39 12.07 9.70 -17.02
C LYS A 39 13.37 9.76 -16.21
N ILE A 40 13.35 10.37 -15.01
CA ILE A 40 14.54 10.48 -14.15
C ILE A 40 14.62 9.36 -13.10
N THR A 41 13.57 8.56 -12.92
CA THR A 41 13.50 7.47 -11.93
C THR A 41 13.27 6.13 -12.60
N ILE A 42 12.01 5.79 -12.89
CA ILE A 42 11.57 4.54 -13.53
C ILE A 42 10.76 4.89 -14.79
N PRO A 43 11.39 5.01 -15.97
CA PRO A 43 10.73 5.52 -17.18
C PRO A 43 9.51 4.72 -17.61
N MET A 44 9.53 3.39 -17.43
CA MET A 44 8.41 2.51 -17.82
C MET A 44 7.18 2.64 -16.92
N LEU A 45 7.32 3.22 -15.72
CA LEU A 45 6.22 3.32 -14.77
C LEU A 45 5.12 4.27 -15.25
N PHE A 46 5.53 5.40 -15.86
CA PHE A 46 4.60 6.39 -16.36
C PHE A 46 5.03 6.82 -17.79
N PRO A 47 4.62 6.05 -18.81
CA PRO A 47 4.98 6.32 -20.21
C PRO A 47 4.33 7.60 -20.75
N ASP A 48 4.94 8.19 -21.76
CA ASP A 48 4.34 9.29 -22.52
C ASP A 48 3.03 8.83 -23.19
N GLU A 49 2.12 9.75 -23.48
CA GLU A 49 0.80 9.45 -24.05
C GLU A 49 0.86 8.68 -25.40
N ASN A 50 1.93 8.88 -26.15
CA ASN A 50 2.16 8.23 -27.46
C ASN A 50 2.96 6.93 -27.34
N ALA A 51 3.28 6.47 -26.12
CA ALA A 51 4.06 5.26 -25.93
C ALA A 51 3.24 4.02 -26.29
N THR A 52 3.86 3.10 -27.03
CA THR A 52 3.30 1.80 -27.41
C THR A 52 4.02 0.68 -26.65
N SER A 53 3.53 -0.54 -26.77
CA SER A 53 4.18 -1.72 -26.17
C SER A 53 5.60 -1.98 -26.69
N THR A 54 5.96 -1.38 -27.83
CA THR A 54 7.28 -1.49 -28.46
C THR A 54 8.19 -0.29 -28.18
N THR A 55 7.74 0.68 -27.37
CA THR A 55 8.55 1.86 -27.04
C THR A 55 9.72 1.47 -26.15
N GLU A 56 10.94 1.77 -26.60
CA GLU A 56 12.15 1.62 -25.79
C GLU A 56 12.31 2.84 -24.88
N TYR A 57 12.63 2.58 -23.60
CA TYR A 57 12.84 3.61 -22.59
C TYR A 57 14.33 3.77 -22.30
N GLU A 58 14.86 4.97 -22.50
CA GLU A 58 16.21 5.30 -22.06
C GLU A 58 16.27 5.32 -20.53
N THR A 59 17.20 4.56 -19.97
CA THR A 59 17.45 4.58 -18.52
C THR A 59 18.35 5.75 -18.14
N PRO A 60 18.13 6.40 -16.98
CA PRO A 60 19.00 7.45 -16.48
C PRO A 60 20.44 6.95 -16.22
N TYR A 61 21.42 7.84 -16.35
CA TYR A 61 22.84 7.56 -16.03
C TYR A 61 23.10 7.39 -14.52
N GLN A 62 22.09 7.59 -13.70
CA GLN A 62 22.11 7.36 -12.26
C GLN A 62 21.05 6.31 -11.88
N SER A 63 21.35 5.46 -10.92
CA SER A 63 20.44 4.41 -10.45
C SER A 63 19.74 4.75 -9.13
N ILE A 64 20.13 5.87 -8.50
CA ILE A 64 19.63 6.21 -7.15
C ILE A 64 18.14 6.54 -7.17
N GLY A 65 17.66 7.17 -8.25
CA GLY A 65 16.24 7.49 -8.41
C GLY A 65 15.38 6.22 -8.42
N ALA A 66 15.72 5.25 -9.24
CA ALA A 66 14.97 3.98 -9.31
C ALA A 66 15.08 3.18 -8.00
N ARG A 67 16.30 3.07 -7.45
CA ARG A 67 16.53 2.37 -6.17
C ARG A 67 15.78 3.04 -5.02
N GLY A 68 15.80 4.38 -4.97
CA GLY A 68 15.13 5.17 -3.96
C GLY A 68 13.62 5.01 -3.99
N VAL A 69 13.02 5.11 -5.17
CA VAL A 69 11.57 4.92 -5.36
C VAL A 69 11.15 3.51 -4.93
N ASN A 70 11.87 2.48 -5.35
CA ASN A 70 11.55 1.10 -4.97
C ASN A 70 11.71 0.86 -3.46
N ASN A 71 12.76 1.41 -2.85
CA ASN A 71 12.99 1.27 -1.40
C ASN A 71 11.90 1.98 -0.59
N LEU A 72 11.56 3.22 -0.97
CA LEU A 72 10.50 3.97 -0.30
C LEU A 72 9.14 3.29 -0.46
N ALA A 73 8.83 2.76 -1.65
CA ALA A 73 7.61 1.99 -1.89
C ALA A 73 7.55 0.73 -1.01
N ALA A 74 8.65 -0.01 -0.91
CA ALA A 74 8.73 -1.20 -0.07
C ALA A 74 8.49 -0.88 1.42
N LYS A 75 9.06 0.24 1.92
CA LYS A 75 8.85 0.70 3.29
C LYS A 75 7.41 1.15 3.55
N ILE A 76 6.83 1.93 2.63
CA ILE A 76 5.41 2.34 2.72
C ILE A 76 4.51 1.10 2.73
N MET A 77 4.76 0.12 1.84
CA MET A 77 4.00 -1.13 1.81
C MET A 77 4.13 -1.93 3.10
N LEU A 78 5.34 -1.99 3.68
CA LEU A 78 5.57 -2.69 4.94
C LEU A 78 4.82 -2.03 6.10
N ALA A 79 4.79 -0.71 6.14
CA ALA A 79 4.12 0.05 7.19
C ALA A 79 2.58 0.01 7.05
N LEU A 80 2.05 0.16 5.83
CA LEU A 80 0.60 0.18 5.60
C LEU A 80 -0.02 -1.21 5.54
N PHE A 81 0.67 -2.16 4.94
CA PHE A 81 0.18 -3.53 4.72
C PHE A 81 1.22 -4.55 5.19
N PRO A 82 1.41 -4.70 6.51
CA PRO A 82 2.37 -5.65 7.05
C PRO A 82 2.03 -7.08 6.60
N PRO A 83 3.05 -7.93 6.37
CA PRO A 83 2.83 -9.34 6.12
C PRO A 83 2.39 -10.02 7.41
N ASN A 84 1.43 -10.94 7.32
CA ASN A 84 0.96 -11.80 8.41
C ASN A 84 0.28 -11.10 9.60
N GLU A 85 0.08 -9.79 9.55
CA GLU A 85 -0.65 -9.04 10.57
C GLU A 85 -1.76 -8.20 9.92
N PRO A 86 -2.95 -8.13 10.52
CA PRO A 86 -3.99 -7.23 10.04
C PRO A 86 -3.55 -5.77 10.22
N PHE A 87 -3.70 -4.97 9.17
CA PHE A 87 -3.40 -3.54 9.18
C PHE A 87 -4.58 -2.69 9.66
N PHE A 88 -5.67 -3.32 10.05
CA PHE A 88 -6.88 -2.68 10.58
C PHE A 88 -7.45 -3.50 11.72
N LYS A 89 -8.29 -2.88 12.54
CA LYS A 89 -9.01 -3.50 13.64
C LYS A 89 -10.48 -3.08 13.56
N LEU A 90 -11.36 -4.02 13.79
CA LEU A 90 -12.79 -3.76 13.94
C LEU A 90 -13.13 -3.64 15.42
N GLU A 91 -13.70 -2.52 15.82
CA GLU A 91 -14.14 -2.29 17.19
C GLU A 91 -15.60 -1.87 17.23
N LEU A 92 -16.27 -2.24 18.29
CA LEU A 92 -17.59 -1.65 18.58
C LEU A 92 -17.44 -0.17 18.89
N GLY A 93 -18.37 0.64 18.38
CA GLY A 93 -18.49 2.04 18.77
C GLY A 93 -18.73 2.18 20.28
N ASP A 94 -18.31 3.30 20.85
CA ASP A 94 -18.38 3.52 22.29
C ASP A 94 -19.80 3.43 22.86
N MET A 95 -20.81 3.88 22.10
CA MET A 95 -22.21 3.77 22.49
C MET A 95 -22.66 2.30 22.54
N ALA A 96 -22.25 1.50 21.58
CA ALA A 96 -22.56 0.08 21.54
C ALA A 96 -21.83 -0.69 22.67
N LYS A 97 -20.57 -0.36 22.94
CA LYS A 97 -19.83 -0.90 24.09
C LYS A 97 -20.58 -0.62 25.41
N GLN A 98 -21.11 0.59 25.59
CA GLN A 98 -21.88 0.96 26.79
C GLN A 98 -23.21 0.21 26.88
N GLN A 99 -23.93 0.03 25.79
CA GLN A 99 -25.21 -0.71 25.78
C GLN A 99 -25.00 -2.18 26.15
N VAL A 100 -24.00 -2.84 25.55
CA VAL A 100 -23.66 -4.23 25.87
C VAL A 100 -23.19 -4.35 27.32
N ALA A 101 -22.40 -3.40 27.82
CA ALA A 101 -21.96 -3.38 29.24
C ALA A 101 -23.13 -3.19 30.21
N GLN A 102 -24.16 -2.40 29.87
CA GLN A 102 -25.36 -2.20 30.70
C GLN A 102 -26.26 -3.44 30.75
N GLN A 103 -26.23 -4.31 29.75
CA GLN A 103 -26.97 -5.57 29.75
C GLN A 103 -26.32 -6.63 30.67
N GLY A 104 -25.16 -6.36 31.23
CA GLY A 104 -24.50 -7.19 32.24
C GLY A 104 -23.91 -8.52 31.71
N ASP A 105 -23.96 -8.75 30.39
CA ASP A 105 -23.48 -9.98 29.77
C ASP A 105 -22.03 -9.83 29.30
N THR A 106 -21.08 -10.15 30.16
CA THR A 106 -19.65 -10.15 29.83
C THR A 106 -19.33 -11.17 28.72
N SER A 107 -20.17 -12.21 28.56
CA SER A 107 -19.98 -13.22 27.52
C SER A 107 -20.35 -12.69 26.13
N ALA A 108 -21.30 -11.76 26.05
CA ALA A 108 -21.69 -11.13 24.78
C ALA A 108 -20.54 -10.31 24.18
N MET A 109 -19.80 -9.56 24.99
CA MET A 109 -18.65 -8.77 24.56
C MET A 109 -17.55 -9.65 23.95
N THR A 110 -17.22 -10.74 24.65
CA THR A 110 -16.21 -11.71 24.16
C THR A 110 -16.65 -12.37 22.84
N LYS A 111 -17.95 -12.69 22.69
CA LYS A 111 -18.46 -13.25 21.42
C LYS A 111 -18.36 -12.25 20.26
N ILE A 112 -18.63 -10.97 20.52
CA ILE A 112 -18.52 -9.92 19.52
C ILE A 112 -17.07 -9.71 19.11
N ASP A 113 -16.15 -9.65 20.07
CA ASP A 113 -14.72 -9.51 19.78
C ASP A 113 -14.19 -10.69 18.94
N LYS A 114 -14.63 -11.92 19.23
CA LYS A 114 -14.31 -13.10 18.42
C LYS A 114 -14.87 -13.00 17.01
N LEU A 115 -16.11 -12.54 16.86
CA LEU A 115 -16.74 -12.34 15.55
C LEU A 115 -15.96 -11.30 14.73
N MET A 116 -15.60 -10.16 15.34
CA MET A 116 -14.80 -9.11 14.69
C MET A 116 -13.45 -9.65 14.23
N GLY A 117 -12.75 -10.40 15.10
CA GLY A 117 -11.47 -11.02 14.74
C GLY A 117 -11.60 -12.10 13.64
N ALA A 118 -12.74 -12.77 13.52
CA ALA A 118 -13.00 -13.70 12.42
C ALA A 118 -13.21 -12.95 11.10
N ILE A 119 -13.95 -11.85 11.12
CA ILE A 119 -14.17 -10.98 9.94
C ILE A 119 -12.85 -10.38 9.47
N GLU A 120 -12.01 -9.89 10.38
CA GLU A 120 -10.69 -9.35 10.03
C GLU A 120 -9.83 -10.39 9.31
N ARG A 121 -9.76 -11.62 9.82
CA ARG A 121 -9.02 -12.71 9.17
C ARG A 121 -9.58 -13.01 7.79
N GLN A 122 -10.89 -13.08 7.64
CA GLN A 122 -11.53 -13.37 6.36
C GLN A 122 -11.27 -12.28 5.31
N LEU A 123 -11.25 -10.99 5.72
CA LEU A 123 -10.85 -9.89 4.86
C LEU A 123 -9.38 -9.98 4.42
N MET A 124 -8.49 -10.33 5.35
CA MET A 124 -7.08 -10.54 5.02
C MET A 124 -6.89 -11.69 4.05
N ASP A 125 -7.53 -12.83 4.27
CA ASP A 125 -7.49 -13.99 3.38
C ASP A 125 -8.03 -13.64 1.98
N TYR A 126 -9.09 -12.83 1.91
CA TYR A 126 -9.63 -12.34 0.64
C TYR A 126 -8.60 -11.47 -0.10
N MET A 127 -7.92 -10.56 0.59
CA MET A 127 -6.89 -9.71 0.00
C MET A 127 -5.70 -10.51 -0.54
N GLU A 128 -5.25 -11.54 0.19
CA GLU A 128 -4.17 -12.42 -0.24
C GLU A 128 -4.59 -13.27 -1.44
N THR A 129 -5.75 -13.90 -1.38
CA THR A 129 -6.30 -14.75 -2.45
C THR A 129 -6.45 -13.96 -3.75
N ASN A 130 -6.93 -12.73 -3.70
CA ASN A 130 -7.14 -11.87 -4.86
C ASN A 130 -5.90 -11.03 -5.22
N ARG A 131 -4.75 -11.27 -4.60
CA ARG A 131 -3.47 -10.61 -4.90
C ARG A 131 -3.53 -9.08 -4.82
N CYS A 132 -4.37 -8.54 -3.95
CA CYS A 132 -4.58 -7.10 -3.82
C CYS A 132 -3.30 -6.33 -3.50
N ARG A 133 -2.38 -6.95 -2.71
CA ARG A 133 -1.10 -6.34 -2.33
C ARG A 133 -0.21 -5.99 -3.52
N ILE A 134 -0.23 -6.80 -4.59
CA ILE A 134 0.60 -6.55 -5.79
C ILE A 134 0.14 -5.25 -6.46
N THR A 135 -1.17 -5.10 -6.67
CA THR A 135 -1.73 -3.91 -7.31
C THR A 135 -1.57 -2.66 -6.44
N ILE A 136 -1.73 -2.80 -5.12
CA ILE A 136 -1.49 -1.69 -4.17
C ILE A 136 -0.03 -1.27 -4.21
N SER A 137 0.92 -2.23 -4.27
CA SER A 137 2.36 -1.93 -4.38
C SER A 137 2.68 -1.13 -5.66
N GLU A 138 2.07 -1.51 -6.79
CA GLU A 138 2.18 -0.72 -8.03
C GLU A 138 1.56 0.68 -7.85
N GLY A 139 0.41 0.77 -7.18
CA GLY A 139 -0.23 2.04 -6.83
C GLY A 139 0.68 2.96 -5.98
N VAL A 140 1.39 2.40 -5.01
CA VAL A 140 2.35 3.16 -4.19
C VAL A 140 3.52 3.68 -5.03
N LEU A 141 4.04 2.89 -5.99
CA LEU A 141 5.04 3.36 -6.95
C LEU A 141 4.52 4.54 -7.79
N GLN A 142 3.26 4.46 -8.26
CA GLN A 142 2.60 5.56 -8.98
C GLN A 142 2.47 6.81 -8.09
N LEU A 143 2.09 6.64 -6.82
CA LEU A 143 1.98 7.76 -5.88
C LEU A 143 3.33 8.45 -5.66
N ILE A 144 4.42 7.71 -5.49
CA ILE A 144 5.76 8.29 -5.27
C ILE A 144 6.22 9.07 -6.51
N VAL A 145 5.98 8.57 -7.72
CA VAL A 145 6.49 9.16 -8.96
C VAL A 145 5.52 10.17 -9.58
N ALA A 146 4.23 9.86 -9.64
CA ALA A 146 3.20 10.69 -10.26
C ALA A 146 2.38 11.51 -9.26
N GLY A 147 2.44 11.17 -7.97
CA GLY A 147 1.68 11.82 -6.90
C GLY A 147 0.21 11.40 -6.82
N ASN A 148 -0.29 10.65 -7.80
CA ASN A 148 -1.70 10.32 -7.92
C ASN A 148 -1.88 8.94 -8.56
N CYS A 149 -2.90 8.20 -8.11
CA CYS A 149 -3.43 7.03 -8.80
C CYS A 149 -4.88 6.80 -8.38
N LEU A 150 -5.61 5.98 -9.14
CA LEU A 150 -6.98 5.60 -8.82
C LEU A 150 -7.05 4.09 -8.71
N LEU A 151 -7.63 3.60 -7.61
CA LEU A 151 -7.92 2.19 -7.41
C LEU A 151 -9.40 1.94 -7.66
N TYR A 152 -9.71 0.85 -8.32
CA TYR A 152 -11.06 0.35 -8.51
C TYR A 152 -11.18 -1.09 -8.00
N LEU A 153 -12.14 -1.32 -7.14
CA LEU A 153 -12.45 -2.62 -6.56
C LEU A 153 -13.70 -3.18 -7.25
N PRO A 154 -13.57 -4.01 -8.29
CA PRO A 154 -14.72 -4.53 -9.03
C PRO A 154 -15.55 -5.47 -8.13
N PRO A 155 -16.86 -5.22 -7.94
CA PRO A 155 -17.68 -6.00 -7.00
C PRO A 155 -17.87 -7.47 -7.39
N GLN A 156 -17.77 -7.78 -8.68
CA GLN A 156 -18.10 -9.11 -9.21
C GLN A 156 -16.88 -10.02 -9.41
N THR A 157 -15.74 -9.45 -9.82
CA THR A 157 -14.56 -10.23 -10.20
C THR A 157 -13.52 -10.36 -9.09
N GLY A 158 -13.65 -9.54 -8.04
CA GLY A 158 -12.65 -9.43 -6.97
C GLY A 158 -11.35 -8.76 -7.44
N GLY A 159 -10.41 -8.61 -6.51
CA GLY A 159 -9.14 -7.96 -6.78
C GLY A 159 -9.24 -6.44 -6.87
N ILE A 160 -8.17 -5.83 -7.36
CA ILE A 160 -8.07 -4.37 -7.50
C ILE A 160 -7.54 -4.05 -8.90
N LYS A 161 -8.14 -3.09 -9.57
CA LYS A 161 -7.65 -2.51 -10.83
C LYS A 161 -7.02 -1.15 -10.53
N LEU A 162 -5.82 -0.91 -11.06
CA LEU A 162 -5.10 0.35 -10.94
C LEU A 162 -5.27 1.18 -12.22
N TYR A 163 -5.59 2.45 -12.05
CA TYR A 163 -5.57 3.44 -13.12
C TYR A 163 -4.45 4.46 -12.87
N ARG A 164 -3.64 4.66 -13.89
CA ARG A 164 -2.62 5.72 -13.91
C ARG A 164 -3.29 7.08 -14.08
N LEU A 165 -2.59 8.14 -13.67
CA LEU A 165 -3.13 9.51 -13.72
C LEU A 165 -3.59 9.94 -15.13
N ASN A 166 -3.00 9.43 -16.19
CA ASN A 166 -3.41 9.73 -17.57
C ASN A 166 -4.77 9.14 -17.97
N ASN A 167 -5.29 8.16 -17.20
CA ASN A 167 -6.52 7.44 -17.55
C ASN A 167 -7.74 7.83 -16.71
N TYR A 168 -7.64 8.84 -15.85
CA TYR A 168 -8.78 9.33 -15.09
C TYR A 168 -8.67 10.83 -14.81
N VAL A 169 -9.79 11.44 -14.51
CA VAL A 169 -9.88 12.80 -13.98
C VAL A 169 -10.67 12.79 -12.68
N VAL A 170 -10.36 13.71 -11.78
CA VAL A 170 -11.02 13.85 -10.48
C VAL A 170 -11.24 15.31 -10.14
N VAL A 171 -12.39 15.60 -9.54
CA VAL A 171 -12.73 16.92 -8.97
C VAL A 171 -12.93 16.75 -7.48
N ARG A 172 -12.40 17.69 -6.71
CA ARG A 172 -12.53 17.71 -5.24
C ARG A 172 -13.19 19.01 -4.78
N ASP A 173 -13.87 18.91 -3.64
CA ASP A 173 -14.43 20.06 -2.96
C ASP A 173 -13.36 20.91 -2.24
N GLY A 174 -13.76 22.06 -1.67
CA GLY A 174 -12.85 22.92 -0.90
C GLY A 174 -12.25 22.27 0.35
N THR A 175 -12.82 21.17 0.84
CA THR A 175 -12.29 20.41 1.98
C THR A 175 -11.34 19.29 1.54
N GLY A 176 -11.30 19.03 0.22
CA GLY A 176 -10.45 18.03 -0.40
C GLY A 176 -11.08 16.65 -0.55
N ASN A 177 -12.37 16.49 -0.25
CA ASN A 177 -13.12 15.27 -0.58
C ASN A 177 -13.40 15.25 -2.09
N TRP A 178 -13.30 14.07 -2.70
CA TRP A 178 -13.65 13.95 -4.11
C TRP A 178 -15.19 13.92 -4.29
N ILE A 179 -15.65 14.60 -5.32
CA ILE A 179 -17.08 14.76 -5.64
C ILE A 179 -17.42 14.25 -7.03
N GLU A 180 -16.44 14.17 -7.92
CA GLU A 180 -16.63 13.70 -9.28
C GLU A 180 -15.33 13.03 -9.76
N MET A 181 -15.47 11.93 -10.47
CA MET A 181 -14.36 11.32 -11.20
C MET A 181 -14.86 10.66 -12.48
N ILE A 182 -14.00 10.64 -13.51
CA ILE A 182 -14.26 9.90 -14.73
C ILE A 182 -13.01 9.09 -15.06
N ALA A 183 -13.18 7.76 -15.15
CA ALA A 183 -12.14 6.84 -15.59
C ALA A 183 -12.34 6.51 -17.08
N LYS A 184 -11.22 6.42 -17.80
CA LYS A 184 -11.18 6.07 -19.23
C LYS A 184 -10.47 4.75 -19.41
N ASP A 185 -11.13 3.80 -20.03
CA ASP A 185 -10.58 2.51 -20.45
C ASP A 185 -10.54 2.42 -21.97
N SER A 186 -9.50 1.77 -22.48
CA SER A 186 -9.40 1.38 -23.89
C SER A 186 -9.51 -0.13 -23.99
N ILE A 187 -10.65 -0.62 -24.49
CA ILE A 187 -11.01 -2.05 -24.50
C ILE A 187 -11.26 -2.46 -25.94
N SER A 188 -10.79 -3.65 -26.35
CA SER A 188 -11.12 -4.18 -27.67
C SER A 188 -12.62 -4.48 -27.76
N TYR A 189 -13.22 -4.22 -28.93
CA TYR A 189 -14.64 -4.42 -29.15
C TYR A 189 -15.08 -5.87 -28.80
N ALA A 190 -14.27 -6.85 -29.13
CA ALA A 190 -14.55 -8.26 -28.84
C ALA A 190 -14.59 -8.58 -27.32
N ALA A 191 -13.95 -7.78 -26.48
CA ALA A 191 -13.92 -7.97 -25.02
C ALA A 191 -15.03 -7.20 -24.28
N LEU A 192 -15.84 -6.41 -24.99
CA LEU A 192 -16.95 -5.68 -24.40
C LEU A 192 -18.14 -6.62 -24.11
N PRO A 193 -18.89 -6.40 -23.01
CA PRO A 193 -20.14 -7.10 -22.76
C PRO A 193 -21.19 -6.78 -23.84
N PRO A 194 -22.16 -7.67 -24.09
CA PRO A 194 -23.16 -7.51 -25.17
C PRO A 194 -23.91 -6.18 -25.14
N GLU A 195 -24.23 -5.68 -23.94
CA GLU A 195 -24.92 -4.40 -23.73
C GLU A 195 -24.07 -3.20 -24.18
N ALA A 196 -22.76 -3.30 -24.01
CA ALA A 196 -21.80 -2.28 -24.43
C ALA A 196 -21.52 -2.36 -25.94
N GLN A 197 -21.49 -3.57 -26.52
CA GLN A 197 -21.37 -3.78 -27.95
C GLN A 197 -22.57 -3.17 -28.71
N ALA A 198 -23.78 -3.27 -28.15
CA ALA A 198 -24.98 -2.70 -28.73
C ALA A 198 -24.92 -1.15 -28.87
N CYS A 199 -24.15 -0.46 -28.01
CA CYS A 199 -23.95 0.98 -28.13
C CYS A 199 -23.03 1.37 -29.32
N VAL A 200 -22.26 0.40 -29.85
CA VAL A 200 -21.31 0.60 -30.96
C VAL A 200 -21.85 0.05 -32.29
N GLU A 201 -22.99 -0.66 -32.26
CA GLU A 201 -23.64 -1.21 -33.44
C GLU A 201 -24.06 -0.11 -34.43
N GLY A 202 -23.59 -0.23 -35.67
CA GLY A 202 -23.80 0.74 -36.75
C GLY A 202 -22.54 1.43 -37.25
N THR A 203 -21.45 1.31 -36.50
CA THR A 203 -20.09 1.68 -36.95
C THR A 203 -19.38 0.44 -37.48
N ASP A 204 -18.64 0.57 -38.58
CA ASP A 204 -17.87 -0.54 -39.18
C ASP A 204 -16.63 -0.83 -38.28
N VAL A 205 -16.86 -1.56 -37.18
CA VAL A 205 -15.87 -1.80 -36.13
C VAL A 205 -15.27 -3.20 -36.27
N SER A 206 -13.96 -3.24 -36.55
CA SER A 206 -13.19 -4.48 -36.47
C SER A 206 -13.18 -5.03 -35.03
N PRO A 207 -13.26 -6.36 -34.82
CA PRO A 207 -13.20 -6.97 -33.51
C PRO A 207 -11.97 -6.54 -32.67
N ASP A 208 -10.86 -6.27 -33.32
CA ASP A 208 -9.59 -5.87 -32.68
C ASP A 208 -9.49 -4.36 -32.43
N LYS A 209 -10.47 -3.57 -32.89
CA LYS A 209 -10.46 -2.13 -32.66
C LYS A 209 -10.73 -1.80 -31.20
N ASN A 210 -9.86 -1.00 -30.61
CA ASN A 210 -10.07 -0.50 -29.26
C ASN A 210 -11.15 0.59 -29.23
N VAL A 211 -12.06 0.47 -28.30
CA VAL A 211 -13.15 1.41 -28.02
C VAL A 211 -12.90 2.07 -26.69
N GLU A 212 -13.19 3.35 -26.58
CA GLU A 212 -13.05 4.12 -25.36
C GLU A 212 -14.32 3.99 -24.50
N LEU A 213 -14.17 3.38 -23.32
CA LEU A 213 -15.19 3.26 -22.31
C LEU A 213 -14.93 4.32 -21.23
N TYR A 214 -15.94 5.13 -20.95
CA TYR A 214 -15.89 6.12 -19.87
C TYR A 214 -16.78 5.66 -18.72
N THR A 215 -16.22 5.61 -17.50
CA THR A 215 -16.97 5.37 -16.26
C THR A 215 -17.04 6.68 -15.50
N HIS A 216 -18.22 7.25 -15.37
CA HIS A 216 -18.47 8.49 -14.65
C HIS A 216 -19.08 8.19 -13.29
N VAL A 217 -18.48 8.73 -12.24
CA VAL A 217 -18.92 8.60 -10.85
C VAL A 217 -18.99 10.00 -10.24
N TYR A 218 -20.12 10.37 -9.68
CA TYR A 218 -20.34 11.69 -9.10
C TYR A 218 -21.25 11.64 -7.87
N LEU A 219 -21.08 12.61 -6.98
CA LEU A 219 -21.86 12.76 -5.76
C LEU A 219 -23.21 13.43 -6.09
N ALA A 220 -24.30 12.68 -5.98
CA ALA A 220 -25.63 13.14 -6.38
C ALA A 220 -26.29 14.03 -5.32
N ASP A 221 -26.31 13.60 -4.05
CA ASP A 221 -27.09 14.25 -2.97
C ASP A 221 -26.29 14.54 -1.69
N GLY A 222 -24.93 14.46 -1.76
CA GLY A 222 -24.05 14.66 -0.61
C GLY A 222 -23.71 13.38 0.16
N GLU A 223 -24.51 12.33 0.09
CA GLU A 223 -24.29 11.04 0.77
C GLU A 223 -24.21 9.85 -0.20
N THR A 224 -24.76 9.98 -1.42
CA THR A 224 -24.85 8.92 -2.40
C THR A 224 -24.08 9.27 -3.66
N PHE A 225 -23.23 8.37 -4.11
CA PHE A 225 -22.56 8.45 -5.40
C PHE A 225 -23.36 7.67 -6.44
N GLU A 226 -23.57 8.29 -7.61
CA GLU A 226 -24.10 7.64 -8.80
C GLU A 226 -22.97 7.33 -9.76
N MET A 227 -23.08 6.19 -10.44
CA MET A 227 -22.14 5.73 -11.46
C MET A 227 -22.90 5.32 -12.71
N TYR A 228 -22.35 5.65 -13.88
CA TYR A 228 -22.76 5.08 -15.15
C TYR A 228 -21.57 4.92 -16.10
N GLN A 229 -21.75 4.07 -17.11
CA GLN A 229 -20.74 3.85 -18.14
C GLN A 229 -21.26 4.32 -19.49
N GLU A 230 -20.35 4.89 -20.30
CA GLU A 230 -20.66 5.49 -21.59
C GLU A 230 -19.64 5.05 -22.64
N ILE A 231 -20.14 4.73 -23.84
CA ILE A 231 -19.36 4.46 -25.04
C ILE A 231 -19.94 5.34 -26.16
N GLU A 232 -19.07 6.09 -26.87
CA GLU A 232 -19.43 6.96 -28.01
C GLU A 232 -20.62 7.91 -27.73
N GLY A 233 -20.75 8.39 -26.49
CA GLY A 233 -21.82 9.29 -26.07
C GLY A 233 -23.16 8.59 -25.73
N GLN A 234 -23.17 7.24 -25.69
CA GLN A 234 -24.33 6.46 -25.32
C GLN A 234 -24.11 5.77 -23.98
N ILE A 235 -25.06 5.93 -23.05
CA ILE A 235 -25.04 5.27 -21.76
C ILE A 235 -25.36 3.78 -21.96
N ILE A 236 -24.50 2.92 -21.40
CA ILE A 236 -24.69 1.47 -21.46
C ILE A 236 -25.85 1.08 -20.55
N LYS A 237 -26.83 0.38 -21.09
CA LYS A 237 -27.99 -0.09 -20.30
C LYS A 237 -27.56 -1.03 -19.17
N GLY A 238 -28.04 -0.75 -17.96
CA GLY A 238 -27.72 -1.57 -16.78
C GLY A 238 -26.36 -1.27 -16.14
N SER A 239 -25.63 -0.25 -16.63
CA SER A 239 -24.39 0.19 -16.00
C SER A 239 -24.60 1.17 -14.84
N GLU A 240 -25.81 1.68 -14.70
CA GLU A 240 -26.16 2.63 -13.64
C GLU A 240 -26.16 1.93 -12.28
N GLN A 241 -25.43 2.49 -11.33
CA GLN A 241 -25.32 1.98 -9.97
C GLN A 241 -25.24 3.14 -8.98
N GLU A 242 -25.75 2.89 -7.77
CA GLU A 242 -25.71 3.84 -6.67
C GLU A 242 -24.89 3.23 -5.53
N PHE A 243 -24.08 4.06 -4.88
CA PHE A 243 -23.23 3.65 -3.77
C PHE A 243 -23.32 4.67 -2.63
N PRO A 244 -23.52 4.23 -1.37
CA PRO A 244 -23.27 5.08 -0.22
C PRO A 244 -21.84 5.61 -0.23
N ARG A 245 -21.62 6.81 0.28
CA ARG A 245 -20.33 7.50 0.25
C ARG A 245 -19.18 6.71 0.85
N ASP A 246 -19.44 5.91 1.86
CA ASP A 246 -18.47 5.06 2.56
C ASP A 246 -18.21 3.70 1.88
N LYS A 247 -18.97 3.37 0.82
CA LYS A 247 -18.91 2.05 0.15
C LYS A 247 -18.65 2.14 -1.34
N VAL A 248 -18.15 3.26 -1.80
CA VAL A 248 -17.83 3.48 -3.22
C VAL A 248 -16.60 2.65 -3.61
N PRO A 249 -16.67 1.82 -4.68
CA PRO A 249 -15.55 0.96 -5.09
C PRO A 249 -14.42 1.69 -5.81
N TRP A 250 -14.44 3.01 -5.85
CA TRP A 250 -13.46 3.87 -6.50
C TRP A 250 -12.73 4.72 -5.48
N ILE A 251 -11.40 4.60 -5.41
CA ILE A 251 -10.55 5.25 -4.43
C ILE A 251 -9.51 6.11 -5.15
N PRO A 252 -9.78 7.40 -5.40
CA PRO A 252 -8.80 8.32 -5.98
C PRO A 252 -7.79 8.77 -4.93
N LEU A 253 -6.55 8.32 -5.06
CA LEU A 253 -5.46 8.53 -4.14
C LEU A 253 -4.56 9.69 -4.55
N ARG A 254 -3.97 10.33 -3.56
CA ARG A 254 -2.93 11.34 -3.71
C ARG A 254 -1.86 11.17 -2.63
N LEU A 255 -0.60 11.45 -2.96
CA LEU A 255 0.48 11.28 -2.00
C LEU A 255 0.60 12.48 -1.07
N ARG A 256 0.62 13.70 -1.62
CA ARG A 256 0.67 14.95 -0.86
C ARG A 256 -0.50 15.84 -1.22
N LYS A 257 -1.33 16.09 -0.23
CA LYS A 257 -2.46 17.03 -0.34
C LYS A 257 -1.93 18.46 -0.34
N MET A 258 -2.35 19.24 -1.33
CA MET A 258 -2.21 20.69 -1.34
C MET A 258 -3.61 21.30 -1.28
N ASP A 259 -3.74 22.38 -0.52
CA ASP A 259 -5.01 23.08 -0.38
C ASP A 259 -5.45 23.67 -1.72
N GLY A 260 -6.72 23.51 -2.05
CA GLY A 260 -7.29 23.97 -3.32
C GLY A 260 -6.91 23.16 -4.56
N GLU A 261 -6.07 22.10 -4.46
CA GLU A 261 -5.70 21.26 -5.60
C GLU A 261 -6.50 19.94 -5.61
N SER A 262 -7.07 19.58 -6.77
CA SER A 262 -7.76 18.29 -6.95
C SER A 262 -6.78 17.11 -7.02
N TYR A 263 -5.55 17.36 -7.43
CA TYR A 263 -4.49 16.37 -7.58
C TYR A 263 -3.39 16.58 -6.54
N GLY A 264 -2.78 15.48 -6.10
CA GLY A 264 -1.64 15.51 -5.20
C GLY A 264 -0.32 15.72 -5.93
N ARG A 265 0.72 16.05 -5.16
CA ARG A 265 2.10 16.16 -5.65
C ARG A 265 2.90 14.92 -5.33
N SER A 266 3.87 14.62 -6.18
CA SER A 266 4.73 13.46 -6.02
C SER A 266 5.87 13.73 -5.02
N TYR A 267 6.43 12.66 -4.48
CA TYR A 267 7.63 12.76 -3.66
C TYR A 267 8.87 13.13 -4.49
N VAL A 268 8.92 12.61 -5.72
CA VAL A 268 10.03 12.87 -6.65
C VAL A 268 10.08 14.35 -7.08
N ASP A 269 8.95 15.08 -7.09
CA ASP A 269 8.92 16.51 -7.42
C ASP A 269 9.88 17.33 -6.55
N GLU A 270 10.02 16.98 -5.28
CA GLU A 270 10.86 17.71 -4.33
C GLU A 270 12.36 17.53 -4.61
N TYR A 271 12.72 16.35 -5.10
CA TYR A 271 14.11 15.98 -5.36
C TYR A 271 14.45 15.96 -6.86
N TYR A 272 13.54 16.42 -7.70
CA TYR A 272 13.72 16.42 -9.16
C TYR A 272 14.98 17.17 -9.59
N GLY A 273 15.27 18.33 -8.97
CA GLY A 273 16.47 19.13 -9.25
C GLY A 273 17.75 18.35 -8.98
N ASP A 274 17.83 17.71 -7.82
CA ASP A 274 19.01 16.93 -7.40
C ASP A 274 19.20 15.67 -8.26
N LEU A 275 18.10 14.97 -8.55
CA LEU A 275 18.11 13.80 -9.45
C LEU A 275 18.58 14.19 -10.87
N LYS A 276 18.09 15.33 -11.39
CA LYS A 276 18.49 15.84 -12.71
C LYS A 276 19.96 16.26 -12.74
N SER A 277 20.43 16.93 -11.70
CA SER A 277 21.83 17.32 -11.54
C SER A 277 22.74 16.10 -11.46
N LEU A 278 22.37 15.13 -10.63
CA LEU A 278 23.09 13.86 -10.51
C LEU A 278 23.15 13.10 -11.83
N ASN A 279 22.04 13.07 -12.59
CA ASN A 279 21.99 12.43 -13.89
C ASN A 279 22.94 13.10 -14.89
N SER A 280 22.92 14.44 -14.96
CA SER A 280 23.77 15.23 -15.86
C SER A 280 25.26 15.05 -15.52
N ILE A 281 25.63 15.12 -14.24
CA ILE A 281 27.01 14.92 -13.79
C ILE A 281 27.47 13.49 -14.08
N SER A 282 26.62 12.49 -13.81
CA SER A 282 26.95 11.08 -14.08
C SER A 282 27.17 10.84 -15.58
N LYS A 283 26.33 11.43 -16.44
CA LYS A 283 26.49 11.39 -17.90
C LYS A 283 27.81 12.02 -18.32
N SER A 284 28.09 13.24 -17.87
CA SER A 284 29.35 13.95 -18.20
C SER A 284 30.60 13.20 -17.75
N ILE A 285 30.58 12.61 -16.56
CA ILE A 285 31.70 11.78 -16.06
C ILE A 285 31.88 10.54 -16.95
N ALA A 286 30.80 9.86 -17.36
CA ALA A 286 30.88 8.69 -18.25
C ALA A 286 31.42 9.06 -19.64
N GLU A 287 30.96 10.17 -20.22
CA GLU A 287 31.43 10.69 -21.51
C GLU A 287 32.92 11.08 -21.44
N MET A 288 33.34 11.79 -20.38
CA MET A 288 34.74 12.14 -20.18
C MET A 288 35.62 10.94 -19.94
N ALA A 289 35.16 9.94 -19.20
CA ALA A 289 35.90 8.69 -19.00
C ALA A 289 36.13 7.96 -20.34
N THR A 290 35.10 7.94 -21.19
CA THR A 290 35.16 7.38 -22.54
C THR A 290 36.18 8.15 -23.40
N LEU A 291 36.08 9.49 -23.42
CA LEU A 291 37.05 10.32 -24.15
C LEU A 291 38.50 10.17 -23.64
N SER A 292 38.67 10.03 -22.34
CA SER A 292 39.98 9.83 -21.73
C SER A 292 40.60 8.46 -22.05
N ALA A 293 39.77 7.49 -22.41
CA ALA A 293 40.24 6.18 -22.85
C ALA A 293 40.79 6.16 -24.28
N PHE A 294 40.45 7.20 -25.10
CA PHE A 294 41.01 7.35 -26.44
C PHE A 294 42.39 7.99 -26.36
N ALA A 295 43.41 7.22 -26.69
CA ALA A 295 44.74 7.75 -26.89
C ALA A 295 44.87 8.37 -28.30
N LEU A 296 44.80 9.69 -28.37
CA LEU A 296 45.06 10.42 -29.62
C LEU A 296 46.51 10.88 -29.65
N PHE A 297 47.20 10.58 -30.73
CA PHE A 297 48.58 11.01 -30.97
C PHE A 297 48.60 12.10 -32.03
N LEU A 298 49.09 13.26 -31.65
CA LEU A 298 49.36 14.35 -32.57
C LEU A 298 50.77 14.18 -33.12
N VAL A 299 50.90 14.12 -34.44
CA VAL A 299 52.15 14.05 -35.12
C VAL A 299 52.49 15.43 -35.70
N ASN A 300 53.70 15.93 -35.45
CA ASN A 300 54.14 17.20 -36.01
C ASN A 300 54.15 17.12 -37.53
N PRO A 301 53.47 18.05 -38.25
CA PRO A 301 53.44 18.05 -39.73
C PRO A 301 54.83 18.11 -40.37
N SER A 302 55.81 18.67 -39.67
CA SER A 302 57.18 18.77 -40.11
C SER A 302 58.04 17.55 -39.82
N SER A 303 57.47 16.53 -39.15
CA SER A 303 58.20 15.29 -38.78
C SER A 303 58.40 14.40 -40.01
N GLN A 304 59.59 13.76 -40.04
CA GLN A 304 59.90 12.72 -41.01
C GLN A 304 59.38 11.33 -40.65
N LEU A 305 58.64 11.24 -39.56
CA LEU A 305 58.05 9.99 -39.09
C LEU A 305 56.93 9.54 -40.03
N ARG A 306 56.99 8.28 -40.45
CA ARG A 306 55.89 7.65 -41.21
C ARG A 306 54.91 7.02 -40.25
N VAL A 307 53.73 7.63 -40.13
CA VAL A 307 52.63 7.20 -39.23
C VAL A 307 52.19 5.76 -39.52
N ASP A 308 52.23 5.35 -40.80
CA ASP A 308 51.83 4.00 -41.20
C ASP A 308 52.77 2.93 -40.65
N LYS A 309 54.06 3.21 -40.54
CA LYS A 309 55.03 2.29 -39.97
C LYS A 309 54.96 2.21 -38.43
N LEU A 310 54.49 3.27 -37.78
CA LEU A 310 54.31 3.31 -36.34
C LEU A 310 53.09 2.50 -35.88
N LYS A 311 52.07 2.33 -36.71
CA LYS A 311 50.92 1.49 -36.40
C LYS A 311 51.25 0.02 -36.27
N ASP A 312 52.27 -0.44 -37.02
CA ASP A 312 52.70 -1.83 -37.08
C ASP A 312 53.92 -2.10 -36.22
N ALA A 313 54.39 -1.10 -35.44
CA ALA A 313 55.60 -1.17 -34.63
C ALA A 313 55.46 -2.16 -33.46
N GLN A 314 56.52 -2.97 -33.26
CA GLN A 314 56.62 -3.90 -32.16
C GLN A 314 57.63 -3.40 -31.11
N SER A 315 57.55 -3.97 -29.91
CA SER A 315 58.47 -3.64 -28.81
C SER A 315 59.90 -3.96 -29.23
N GLY A 316 60.80 -2.93 -29.29
CA GLY A 316 62.21 -3.04 -29.70
C GLY A 316 62.49 -2.43 -31.06
N ASP A 317 61.51 -1.94 -31.82
CA ASP A 317 61.72 -1.30 -33.10
C ASP A 317 62.32 0.11 -32.97
N PHE A 318 63.25 0.46 -33.92
CA PHE A 318 63.94 1.75 -33.97
C PHE A 318 63.41 2.63 -35.08
N PHE A 319 62.98 3.83 -34.72
CA PHE A 319 62.46 4.86 -35.62
C PHE A 319 63.32 6.11 -35.56
N LYS A 320 63.57 6.73 -36.73
CA LYS A 320 64.19 8.04 -36.77
C LYS A 320 63.18 9.14 -36.51
N GLY A 321 63.36 9.89 -35.43
CA GLY A 321 62.49 10.99 -35.05
C GLY A 321 63.16 11.93 -34.07
N LYS A 322 62.55 13.06 -33.78
CA LYS A 322 62.96 14.00 -32.75
C LYS A 322 61.99 13.90 -31.56
N GLU A 323 62.49 14.19 -30.38
CA GLU A 323 61.66 14.36 -29.20
C GLU A 323 60.63 15.43 -29.45
N GLY A 324 59.35 15.13 -29.22
CA GLY A 324 58.20 16.02 -29.55
C GLY A 324 57.57 15.83 -30.92
N ASP A 325 58.10 14.94 -31.79
CA ASP A 325 57.48 14.62 -33.09
C ASP A 325 56.12 13.93 -32.91
N ILE A 326 55.92 13.25 -31.82
CA ILE A 326 54.63 12.66 -31.41
C ILE A 326 54.28 13.18 -30.00
N THR A 327 53.13 13.79 -29.89
CA THR A 327 52.59 14.24 -28.62
C THR A 327 51.28 13.49 -28.35
N ALA A 328 51.21 12.78 -27.23
CA ALA A 328 49.93 12.20 -26.81
C ALA A 328 48.97 13.34 -26.40
N PHE A 329 47.86 13.43 -27.08
CA PHE A 329 46.80 14.36 -26.67
C PHE A 329 46.09 13.78 -25.45
N GLN A 330 46.42 14.29 -24.28
CA GLN A 330 45.75 13.94 -23.02
C GLN A 330 44.86 15.09 -22.58
N LEU A 331 43.60 14.79 -22.29
CA LEU A 331 42.69 15.74 -21.63
C LEU A 331 43.18 15.98 -20.18
N ASN A 332 43.90 17.09 -19.97
CA ASN A 332 44.46 17.43 -18.64
C ASN A 332 43.37 18.08 -17.77
N LYS A 333 42.23 17.35 -17.53
CA LYS A 333 41.09 17.79 -16.73
C LYS A 333 40.84 16.93 -15.48
N VAL A 334 41.92 16.34 -14.92
CA VAL A 334 41.80 15.45 -13.78
C VAL A 334 41.24 16.16 -12.54
N SER A 335 41.61 17.44 -12.31
CA SER A 335 41.08 18.25 -11.20
C SER A 335 39.58 18.52 -11.34
N ASP A 336 39.13 18.83 -12.56
CA ASP A 336 37.71 19.12 -12.83
C ASP A 336 36.86 17.87 -12.64
N LEU A 337 37.36 16.72 -13.07
CA LEU A 337 36.74 15.40 -12.83
C LEU A 337 36.62 15.08 -11.34
N GLN A 338 37.64 15.41 -10.56
CA GLN A 338 37.64 15.16 -9.12
C GLN A 338 36.57 15.98 -8.40
N VAL A 339 36.43 17.26 -8.77
CA VAL A 339 35.34 18.14 -8.23
C VAL A 339 33.95 17.59 -8.64
N ALA A 340 33.79 17.21 -9.89
CA ALA A 340 32.53 16.63 -10.37
C ALA A 340 32.20 15.31 -9.62
N TYR A 341 33.21 14.49 -9.34
CA TYR A 341 33.03 13.25 -8.59
C TYR A 341 32.65 13.48 -7.13
N GLN A 342 33.27 14.46 -6.46
CA GLN A 342 32.91 14.86 -5.10
C GLN A 342 31.47 15.36 -5.03
N HIS A 343 31.06 16.24 -5.96
CA HIS A 343 29.69 16.76 -6.00
C HIS A 343 28.68 15.64 -6.31
N LYS A 344 29.03 14.70 -7.19
CA LYS A 344 28.23 13.48 -7.40
C LYS A 344 28.02 12.69 -6.12
N GLN A 345 29.09 12.47 -5.33
CA GLN A 345 28.98 11.74 -4.05
C GLN A 345 28.10 12.47 -3.03
N GLU A 346 28.21 13.78 -2.95
CA GLU A 346 27.37 14.60 -2.09
C GLU A 346 25.89 14.47 -2.45
N LEU A 347 25.55 14.65 -3.74
CA LEU A 347 24.18 14.45 -4.24
C LEU A 347 23.68 13.03 -3.97
N GLN A 348 24.53 12.02 -4.18
CA GLN A 348 24.17 10.63 -3.89
C GLN A 348 23.87 10.41 -2.40
N SER A 349 24.67 11.01 -1.51
CA SER A 349 24.47 10.91 -0.06
C SER A 349 23.14 11.56 0.36
N ASN A 350 22.89 12.79 -0.11
CA ASN A 350 21.67 13.53 0.21
C ASN A 350 20.42 12.80 -0.30
N LEU A 351 20.45 12.33 -1.54
CA LEU A 351 19.34 11.55 -2.12
C LEU A 351 19.17 10.19 -1.43
N SER A 352 20.26 9.55 -1.02
CA SER A 352 20.18 8.28 -0.26
C SER A 352 19.50 8.48 1.09
N PHE A 353 19.76 9.60 1.76
CA PHE A 353 19.05 9.96 2.97
C PHE A 353 17.57 10.26 2.71
N ALA A 354 17.27 11.09 1.70
CA ALA A 354 15.92 11.46 1.33
C ALA A 354 15.03 10.24 0.99
N PHE A 355 15.56 9.28 0.27
CA PHE A 355 14.85 8.03 -0.09
C PHE A 355 15.04 6.88 0.92
N LEU A 356 15.54 7.18 2.12
CA LEU A 356 15.71 6.22 3.21
C LEU A 356 16.55 4.98 2.82
N LEU A 357 17.50 5.14 1.89
CA LEU A 357 18.37 4.06 1.43
C LEU A 357 19.41 3.64 2.48
N ASN A 358 19.73 4.49 3.44
CA ASN A 358 20.77 4.28 4.45
C ASN A 358 20.27 3.58 5.71
N SER A 359 18.95 3.33 5.81
CA SER A 359 18.42 2.61 6.97
C SER A 359 18.78 1.14 6.92
N SER A 360 19.26 0.61 8.04
CA SER A 360 19.81 -0.74 8.19
C SER A 360 18.79 -1.88 8.05
N VAL A 361 17.52 -1.58 7.77
CA VAL A 361 16.44 -2.57 7.66
C VAL A 361 16.31 -3.05 6.22
N GLN A 362 17.36 -3.71 5.69
CA GLN A 362 17.26 -4.56 4.50
C GLN A 362 17.23 -6.02 4.94
N ARG A 363 16.13 -6.47 5.56
CA ARG A 363 15.90 -7.89 5.81
C ARG A 363 14.75 -8.41 4.98
N ASN A 364 14.86 -9.69 4.57
CA ASN A 364 13.82 -10.39 3.81
C ASN A 364 12.48 -10.29 4.54
N ALA A 365 11.44 -9.87 3.83
CA ALA A 365 10.10 -9.56 4.32
C ALA A 365 9.37 -10.72 5.04
N GLU A 366 9.90 -11.93 5.00
CA GLU A 366 9.25 -13.12 5.57
C GLU A 366 9.33 -13.24 7.11
N ARG A 367 10.15 -12.41 7.79
CA ARG A 367 10.33 -12.47 9.26
C ARG A 367 10.44 -11.09 9.90
N VAL A 368 9.56 -10.17 9.51
CA VAL A 368 9.55 -8.83 10.10
C VAL A 368 8.72 -8.87 11.37
N THR A 369 9.25 -8.32 12.46
CA THR A 369 8.53 -8.23 13.74
C THR A 369 7.61 -7.01 13.77
N ALA A 370 6.55 -7.05 14.59
CA ALA A 370 5.65 -5.90 14.80
C ALA A 370 6.40 -4.63 15.22
N GLU A 371 7.48 -4.76 15.99
CA GLU A 371 8.31 -3.65 16.41
C GLU A 371 9.13 -3.03 15.25
N GLU A 372 9.61 -3.85 14.32
CA GLU A 372 10.27 -3.35 13.09
C GLU A 372 9.29 -2.61 12.19
N ILE A 373 8.06 -3.10 12.05
CA ILE A 373 7.00 -2.43 11.28
C ILE A 373 6.71 -1.06 11.89
N ARG A 374 6.57 -1.00 13.22
CA ARG A 374 6.33 0.23 13.95
C ARG A 374 7.49 1.23 13.81
N TYR A 375 8.74 0.73 13.89
CA TYR A 375 9.92 1.56 13.68
C TYR A 375 9.93 2.18 12.27
N VAL A 376 9.65 1.36 11.24
CA VAL A 376 9.57 1.85 9.84
C VAL A 376 8.42 2.83 9.66
N ALA A 377 7.27 2.60 10.30
CA ALA A 377 6.14 3.52 10.24
C ALA A 377 6.47 4.88 10.89
N ASN A 378 7.13 4.87 12.06
CA ASN A 378 7.60 6.10 12.71
C ASN A 378 8.67 6.81 11.86
N GLU A 379 9.65 6.08 11.31
CA GLU A 379 10.67 6.65 10.43
C GLU A 379 10.05 7.31 9.19
N LEU A 380 9.02 6.70 8.61
CA LEU A 380 8.26 7.27 7.50
C LEU A 380 7.52 8.54 7.90
N GLU A 381 6.83 8.54 9.05
CA GLU A 381 6.09 9.69 9.56
C GLU A 381 7.03 10.87 9.83
N ASP A 382 8.18 10.61 10.48
CA ASP A 382 9.18 11.63 10.80
C ASP A 382 9.90 12.17 9.56
N SER A 383 10.21 11.30 8.60
CA SER A 383 11.07 11.65 7.45
C SER A 383 10.28 12.15 6.24
N VAL A 384 9.08 11.63 6.02
CA VAL A 384 8.30 11.88 4.80
C VAL A 384 7.06 12.74 5.10
N GLY A 385 6.81 13.03 6.37
CA GLY A 385 5.79 13.95 6.89
C GLY A 385 4.37 13.58 6.49
N ASN A 386 3.59 13.07 7.43
CA ASN A 386 2.15 12.78 7.33
C ASN A 386 1.68 11.89 6.16
N ILE A 387 2.60 11.32 5.35
CA ILE A 387 2.20 10.44 4.23
C ILE A 387 1.56 9.17 4.75
N TYR A 388 2.12 8.60 5.82
CA TYR A 388 1.56 7.40 6.42
C TYR A 388 0.14 7.64 6.94
N SER A 389 -0.06 8.70 7.72
CA SER A 389 -1.37 9.07 8.25
C SER A 389 -2.37 9.40 7.15
N LEU A 390 -1.95 10.09 6.09
CA LEU A 390 -2.82 10.41 4.95
C LEU A 390 -3.26 9.13 4.22
N LEU A 391 -2.33 8.23 3.91
CA LEU A 391 -2.65 6.98 3.22
C LEU A 391 -3.44 6.01 4.11
N SER A 392 -3.27 6.06 5.42
CA SER A 392 -4.13 5.32 6.35
C SER A 392 -5.59 5.75 6.22
N LEU A 393 -5.85 7.05 6.09
CA LEU A 393 -7.20 7.60 5.97
C LEU A 393 -7.75 7.52 4.53
N GLU A 394 -6.96 7.83 3.52
CA GLU A 394 -7.43 7.90 2.13
C GLU A 394 -7.35 6.54 1.40
N LEU A 395 -6.54 5.57 1.87
CA LEU A 395 -6.40 4.25 1.26
C LEU A 395 -6.91 3.12 2.15
N GLN A 396 -6.35 2.93 3.36
CA GLN A 396 -6.67 1.75 4.18
C GLN A 396 -8.14 1.75 4.60
N LEU A 397 -8.65 2.85 5.12
CA LEU A 397 -10.02 2.95 5.61
C LEU A 397 -11.06 2.72 4.50
N PRO A 398 -11.04 3.43 3.35
CA PRO A 398 -11.98 3.17 2.26
C PRO A 398 -11.85 1.76 1.67
N LEU A 399 -10.62 1.23 1.60
CA LEU A 399 -10.36 -0.13 1.12
C LEU A 399 -11.09 -1.17 1.98
N VAL A 400 -10.94 -1.09 3.32
CA VAL A 400 -11.59 -2.01 4.25
C VAL A 400 -13.10 -1.86 4.20
N GLN A 401 -13.64 -0.63 4.18
CA GLN A 401 -15.07 -0.36 4.09
C GLN A 401 -15.68 -0.96 2.82
N CYS A 402 -15.03 -0.76 1.67
CA CYS A 402 -15.49 -1.29 0.40
C CYS A 402 -15.45 -2.83 0.37
N LEU A 403 -14.35 -3.44 0.82
CA LEU A 403 -14.21 -4.89 0.89
C LEU A 403 -15.24 -5.53 1.83
N MET A 404 -15.49 -4.94 2.99
CA MET A 404 -16.54 -5.39 3.90
C MET A 404 -17.91 -5.35 3.23
N ALA A 405 -18.23 -4.23 2.58
CA ALA A 405 -19.52 -4.08 1.89
C ALA A 405 -19.70 -5.11 0.78
N GLN A 406 -18.67 -5.38 -0.01
CA GLN A 406 -18.68 -6.39 -1.07
C GLN A 406 -18.86 -7.81 -0.54
N LEU A 407 -18.11 -8.20 0.48
CA LEU A 407 -18.19 -9.53 1.07
C LEU A 407 -19.52 -9.76 1.80
N MET A 408 -20.10 -8.73 2.43
CA MET A 408 -21.45 -8.79 2.97
C MET A 408 -22.51 -8.98 1.87
N ALA A 409 -22.38 -8.23 0.76
CA ALA A 409 -23.30 -8.35 -0.37
C ALA A 409 -23.23 -9.75 -1.03
N GLN A 410 -22.07 -10.40 -0.99
CA GLN A 410 -21.84 -11.76 -1.47
C GLN A 410 -22.29 -12.83 -0.46
N GLY A 411 -22.70 -12.45 0.76
CA GLY A 411 -23.03 -13.38 1.84
C GLY A 411 -21.84 -14.17 2.39
N ALA A 412 -20.61 -13.70 2.13
CA ALA A 412 -19.40 -14.35 2.57
C ALA A 412 -19.02 -13.97 4.02
N LEU A 413 -19.46 -12.79 4.50
CA LEU A 413 -19.28 -12.39 5.88
C LEU A 413 -20.51 -12.72 6.72
N PRO A 414 -20.34 -13.12 7.99
CA PRO A 414 -21.45 -13.23 8.91
C PRO A 414 -22.14 -11.87 9.09
N ASP A 415 -23.45 -11.89 9.28
CA ASP A 415 -24.23 -10.68 9.54
C ASP A 415 -23.66 -9.99 10.79
N ILE A 416 -23.06 -8.83 10.58
CA ILE A 416 -22.70 -7.96 11.69
C ILE A 416 -24.03 -7.42 12.25
N PRO A 417 -24.29 -7.52 13.56
CA PRO A 417 -25.50 -6.96 14.14
C PRO A 417 -25.52 -5.44 13.90
N GLN A 418 -26.10 -5.02 12.81
CA GLN A 418 -26.47 -3.64 12.56
C GLN A 418 -27.83 -3.44 13.25
N GLY A 419 -27.78 -3.24 14.56
CA GLY A 419 -28.99 -2.95 15.29
C GLY A 419 -29.55 -1.61 14.88
N SER A 420 -30.89 -1.52 14.81
CA SER A 420 -31.64 -0.27 14.68
C SER A 420 -31.29 0.78 15.74
N ASP A 421 -30.49 0.43 16.73
CA ASP A 421 -30.07 1.24 17.87
C ASP A 421 -28.57 1.61 17.87
N GLY A 422 -27.94 1.68 16.69
CA GLY A 422 -26.66 2.36 16.56
C GLY A 422 -25.40 1.57 16.98
N VAL A 423 -25.42 0.24 16.84
CA VAL A 423 -24.17 -0.55 16.93
C VAL A 423 -23.31 -0.25 15.69
N GLN A 424 -22.50 0.79 15.77
CA GLN A 424 -21.55 1.14 14.74
C GLN A 424 -20.22 0.43 14.99
N THR A 425 -19.73 -0.26 13.99
CA THR A 425 -18.35 -0.78 14.00
C THR A 425 -17.40 0.33 13.60
N HIS A 426 -16.36 0.55 14.38
CA HIS A 426 -15.26 1.43 14.03
C HIS A 426 -14.14 0.63 13.38
N ILE A 427 -13.65 1.13 12.26
CA ILE A 427 -12.48 0.59 11.59
C ILE A 427 -11.30 1.46 12.03
N VAL A 428 -10.41 0.87 12.81
CA VAL A 428 -9.17 1.51 13.25
C VAL A 428 -8.06 1.12 12.28
N THR A 429 -7.40 2.11 11.70
CA THR A 429 -6.28 1.92 10.77
C THR A 429 -5.05 2.69 11.27
N GLY A 430 -3.92 2.49 10.61
CA GLY A 430 -2.69 3.20 10.94
C GLY A 430 -1.97 2.65 12.16
N MET A 431 -1.27 3.51 12.90
CA MET A 431 -0.46 3.14 14.06
C MET A 431 -1.28 2.51 15.20
N GLU A 432 -2.53 2.90 15.34
CA GLU A 432 -3.43 2.34 16.36
C GLU A 432 -3.76 0.87 16.05
N ALA A 433 -3.98 0.53 14.79
CA ALA A 433 -4.24 -0.85 14.36
C ALA A 433 -3.02 -1.76 14.59
N LEU A 434 -1.82 -1.26 14.35
CA LEU A 434 -0.56 -1.96 14.62
C LEU A 434 -0.29 -2.16 16.12
N GLY A 435 -1.11 -1.56 16.97
CA GLY A 435 -1.00 -1.64 18.45
C GLY A 435 -1.36 -2.99 19.06
N ARG A 436 -1.77 -4.01 18.30
CA ARG A 436 -2.13 -5.34 18.88
C ARG A 436 -0.98 -6.01 19.60
N GLY A 437 0.24 -5.93 19.07
CA GLY A 437 1.44 -6.37 19.82
C GLY A 437 1.64 -5.58 21.12
N HIS A 438 1.07 -4.39 21.22
CA HIS A 438 1.10 -3.56 22.42
C HIS A 438 0.07 -4.00 23.46
N ASP A 439 -1.05 -4.58 23.04
CA ASP A 439 -2.04 -5.13 23.97
C ASP A 439 -1.47 -6.38 24.66
N LEU A 440 -0.73 -7.22 23.95
CA LEU A 440 0.04 -8.31 24.56
C LEU A 440 1.08 -7.78 25.55
N THR A 441 1.87 -6.78 25.14
CA THR A 441 2.88 -6.15 26.01
C THR A 441 2.23 -5.45 27.20
N LYS A 442 1.07 -4.81 27.04
CA LYS A 442 0.28 -4.22 28.14
C LYS A 442 -0.25 -5.30 29.09
N ILE A 443 -0.76 -6.41 28.56
CA ILE A 443 -1.21 -7.54 29.36
C ILE A 443 -0.04 -8.14 30.11
N GLU A 444 1.11 -8.35 29.48
CA GLU A 444 2.34 -8.82 30.12
C GLU A 444 2.82 -7.85 31.21
N GLN A 445 2.91 -6.56 30.92
CA GLN A 445 3.26 -5.53 31.90
C GLN A 445 2.26 -5.45 33.06
N PHE A 446 0.97 -5.56 32.77
CA PHE A 446 -0.09 -5.62 33.79
C PHE A 446 0.09 -6.83 34.66
N LEU A 447 0.25 -8.01 34.10
CA LEU A 447 0.48 -9.26 34.85
C LEU A 447 1.77 -9.17 35.67
N GLN A 448 2.85 -8.65 35.09
CA GLN A 448 4.13 -8.49 35.76
C GLN A 448 4.04 -7.46 36.91
N THR A 449 3.40 -6.33 36.67
CA THR A 449 3.21 -5.28 37.69
C THR A 449 2.30 -5.77 38.82
N CYS A 450 1.23 -6.47 38.49
CA CYS A 450 0.27 -6.98 39.46
C CYS A 450 0.74 -8.24 40.20
N SER A 451 1.72 -8.99 39.66
CA SER A 451 2.26 -10.19 40.29
C SER A 451 2.88 -9.95 41.69
N VAL A 452 3.27 -8.69 41.97
CA VAL A 452 3.81 -8.27 43.28
C VAL A 452 2.72 -8.10 44.34
N LEU A 453 1.44 -8.03 43.96
CA LEU A 453 0.34 -7.82 44.89
C LEU A 453 -0.11 -9.15 45.50
N PRO A 454 -0.26 -9.24 46.83
CA PRO A 454 -0.83 -10.42 47.48
C PRO A 454 -2.28 -10.61 47.01
N ASP A 455 -2.71 -11.84 46.77
CA ASP A 455 -4.05 -12.24 46.29
C ASP A 455 -4.40 -11.88 44.82
N PHE A 456 -3.43 -11.41 44.04
CA PHE A 456 -3.64 -11.07 42.63
C PHE A 456 -4.19 -12.27 41.83
N GLN A 457 -3.62 -13.44 42.00
CA GLN A 457 -4.04 -14.67 41.29
C GLN A 457 -5.49 -15.06 41.55
N GLN A 458 -6.01 -14.79 42.76
CA GLN A 458 -7.39 -15.11 43.13
C GLN A 458 -8.42 -14.12 42.53
N ARG A 459 -7.96 -12.93 42.17
CA ARG A 459 -8.81 -11.88 41.60
C ARG A 459 -8.75 -11.83 40.07
N LEU A 460 -7.82 -12.57 39.46
CA LEU A 460 -7.65 -12.61 38.03
C LEU A 460 -8.64 -13.57 37.37
N LYS A 461 -9.42 -13.12 36.42
CA LYS A 461 -10.21 -13.99 35.53
C LYS A 461 -9.28 -14.64 34.51
N THR A 462 -8.66 -15.75 34.91
CA THR A 462 -7.57 -16.39 34.13
C THR A 462 -8.02 -16.85 32.76
N GLY A 463 -9.26 -17.36 32.60
CA GLY A 463 -9.84 -17.76 31.34
C GLY A 463 -9.92 -16.59 30.34
N ASN A 464 -10.39 -15.42 30.81
CA ASN A 464 -10.49 -14.22 29.97
C ASN A 464 -9.11 -13.71 29.53
N VAL A 465 -8.12 -13.73 30.42
CA VAL A 465 -6.74 -13.31 30.11
C VAL A 465 -6.10 -14.25 29.10
N LEU A 466 -6.25 -15.55 29.26
CA LEU A 466 -5.75 -16.54 28.31
C LEU A 466 -6.43 -16.41 26.95
N SER A 467 -7.74 -16.17 26.92
CA SER A 467 -8.47 -15.91 25.66
C SER A 467 -8.00 -14.62 24.98
N GLN A 468 -7.76 -13.55 25.74
CA GLN A 468 -7.22 -12.29 25.20
C GLN A 468 -5.79 -12.45 24.67
N ILE A 469 -4.93 -13.17 25.38
CA ILE A 469 -3.57 -13.48 24.93
C ILE A 469 -3.62 -14.33 23.65
N GLY A 470 -4.45 -15.38 23.61
CA GLY A 470 -4.65 -16.21 22.42
C GLY A 470 -5.11 -15.39 21.22
N THR A 471 -6.11 -14.52 21.40
CA THR A 471 -6.61 -13.62 20.35
C THR A 471 -5.53 -12.63 19.89
N ALA A 472 -4.75 -12.06 20.82
CA ALA A 472 -3.65 -11.14 20.51
C ALA A 472 -2.49 -11.82 19.75
N LEU A 473 -2.28 -13.11 19.98
CA LEU A 473 -1.31 -13.94 19.25
C LEU A 473 -1.84 -14.47 17.91
N GLY A 474 -3.12 -14.21 17.57
CA GLY A 474 -3.76 -14.73 16.36
C GLY A 474 -4.09 -16.23 16.43
N LEU A 475 -4.04 -16.82 17.62
CA LEU A 475 -4.36 -18.22 17.85
C LEU A 475 -5.87 -18.39 18.11
N ASP A 476 -6.41 -19.53 17.71
CA ASP A 476 -7.77 -19.90 18.09
C ASP A 476 -7.81 -20.27 19.60
N ALA A 477 -8.21 -19.28 20.41
CA ALA A 477 -8.22 -19.43 21.86
C ALA A 477 -9.21 -20.52 22.33
N ASP A 478 -10.29 -20.77 21.57
CA ASP A 478 -11.30 -21.77 21.93
C ASP A 478 -10.81 -23.20 21.77
N SER A 479 -9.83 -23.42 20.88
CA SER A 479 -9.19 -24.74 20.74
C SER A 479 -8.12 -25.00 21.80
N LEU A 480 -7.62 -23.95 22.48
CA LEU A 480 -6.47 -24.04 23.39
C LEU A 480 -6.84 -23.83 24.86
N VAL A 481 -7.93 -23.13 25.14
CA VAL A 481 -8.35 -22.76 26.51
C VAL A 481 -9.71 -23.36 26.80
N MET A 482 -9.82 -24.10 27.89
CA MET A 482 -11.09 -24.65 28.36
C MET A 482 -12.08 -23.52 28.69
N SER A 483 -13.33 -23.70 28.35
CA SER A 483 -14.41 -22.79 28.77
C SER A 483 -14.55 -22.78 30.30
N ASP A 484 -15.09 -21.69 30.84
CA ASP A 484 -15.34 -21.58 32.29
C ASP A 484 -16.26 -22.71 32.79
N GLU A 485 -17.18 -23.20 31.97
CA GLU A 485 -18.10 -24.31 32.27
C GLU A 485 -17.34 -25.65 32.34
N GLU A 486 -16.45 -25.93 31.40
CA GLU A 486 -15.61 -27.12 31.36
C GLU A 486 -14.62 -27.15 32.54
N TYR A 487 -14.04 -25.99 32.87
CA TYR A 487 -13.13 -25.86 34.00
C TYR A 487 -13.85 -26.07 35.34
N GLN A 488 -15.05 -25.53 35.53
CA GLN A 488 -15.87 -25.76 36.72
C GLN A 488 -16.32 -27.22 36.84
N ALA A 489 -16.68 -27.86 35.72
CA ALA A 489 -17.03 -29.27 35.68
C ALA A 489 -15.84 -30.15 36.05
N MET A 490 -14.64 -29.84 35.57
CA MET A 490 -13.41 -30.54 35.94
C MET A 490 -13.05 -30.34 37.42
N GLN A 491 -13.17 -29.12 37.96
CA GLN A 491 -12.97 -28.86 39.38
C GLN A 491 -13.97 -29.62 40.25
N ALA A 492 -15.25 -29.68 39.87
CA ALA A 492 -16.27 -30.43 40.58
C ALA A 492 -15.95 -31.94 40.59
N GLN A 493 -15.48 -32.50 39.44
CA GLN A 493 -15.02 -33.88 39.37
C GLN A 493 -13.81 -34.16 40.24
N MET A 494 -12.81 -33.26 40.25
CA MET A 494 -11.63 -33.41 41.16
C MET A 494 -12.02 -33.36 42.64
N MET A 495 -12.95 -32.46 43.01
CA MET A 495 -13.41 -32.35 44.39
C MET A 495 -14.20 -33.60 44.82
N GLN A 496 -15.04 -34.17 43.93
CA GLN A 496 -15.71 -35.45 44.17
C GLN A 496 -14.72 -36.62 44.29
N ALA A 497 -13.69 -36.67 43.44
CA ALA A 497 -12.64 -37.69 43.53
C ALA A 497 -11.82 -37.58 44.81
N GLN A 498 -11.49 -36.37 45.28
CA GLN A 498 -10.83 -36.14 46.57
C GLN A 498 -11.69 -36.51 47.76
N MET A 499 -12.99 -36.18 47.73
CA MET A 499 -13.93 -36.63 48.77
C MET A 499 -14.07 -38.14 48.81
N ALA A 500 -14.14 -38.80 47.66
CA ALA A 500 -14.18 -40.26 47.55
C ALA A 500 -12.90 -40.93 48.10
N GLN A 501 -11.73 -40.34 47.84
CA GLN A 501 -10.45 -40.79 48.40
C GLN A 501 -10.36 -40.59 49.93
N GLN A 502 -10.83 -39.45 50.43
CA GLN A 502 -10.88 -39.20 51.87
C GLN A 502 -11.88 -40.13 52.63
N MET A 503 -12.98 -40.48 51.96
CA MET A 503 -13.93 -41.46 52.57
C MET A 503 -13.45 -42.92 52.50
N ALA A 504 -12.61 -43.23 51.49
CA ALA A 504 -12.05 -44.60 51.39
C ALA A 504 -10.92 -44.87 52.37
N SER A 505 -10.19 -43.85 52.84
CA SER A 505 -9.10 -44.02 53.79
C SER A 505 -9.52 -44.58 55.19
N PRO A 506 -10.64 -44.13 55.79
CA PRO A 506 -11.07 -44.68 57.07
C PRO A 506 -11.60 -46.14 57.00
N ILE A 507 -12.20 -46.50 55.83
CA ILE A 507 -12.74 -47.84 55.62
C ILE A 507 -11.62 -48.85 55.42
N ALA A 508 -10.55 -48.50 54.75
CA ALA A 508 -9.37 -49.35 54.57
C ALA A 508 -8.61 -49.57 55.93
N GLN A 509 -8.51 -48.54 56.76
CA GLN A 509 -7.94 -48.68 58.10
C GLN A 509 -8.84 -49.49 59.09
N GLY A 510 -10.15 -49.38 58.96
CA GLY A 510 -11.11 -50.18 59.74
C GLY A 510 -11.09 -51.66 59.37
N MET A 511 -10.87 -52.02 58.12
CA MET A 511 -10.73 -53.41 57.66
C MET A 511 -9.38 -54.04 58.03
N MET A 512 -8.29 -53.30 58.13
CA MET A 512 -6.98 -53.77 58.57
C MET A 512 -6.95 -53.99 60.08
N ASN A 513 -7.66 -53.18 60.88
CA ASN A 513 -7.73 -53.39 62.32
C ASN A 513 -8.62 -54.58 62.76
N ASN A 514 -9.60 -54.97 61.92
CA ASN A 514 -10.47 -56.12 62.24
C ASN A 514 -9.81 -57.48 61.93
N ASN A 515 -8.79 -57.50 61.06
CA ASN A 515 -8.05 -58.73 60.77
C ASN A 515 -6.93 -59.06 61.78
N ASN A 516 -6.51 -58.12 62.63
CA ASN A 516 -5.49 -58.33 63.64
C ASN A 516 -6.07 -58.77 65.04
N ASN A 517 -7.39 -58.82 65.17
CA ASN A 517 -8.03 -59.31 66.39
C ASN A 517 -8.57 -60.73 66.29
N GLN A 518 -8.21 -61.47 65.24
CA GLN A 518 -8.53 -62.89 65.06
C GLN A 518 -7.28 -63.79 64.87
N GLN A 519 -6.20 -63.50 65.58
CA GLN A 519 -5.14 -64.52 65.80
C GLN A 519 -4.83 -64.67 67.28
#